data_20b55b1c14839e9246688a84c189a1f5
#
_entry.id   20b55b1c14839e9246688a84c189a1f5
#
_cell.length_a   1.000
_cell.length_b   1.000
_cell.length_c   1.000
_cell.angle_alpha   90.00
_cell.angle_beta   90.00
_cell.angle_gamma   90.00
#
_symmetry.space_group_name_H-M   'P 1'
#
loop_
_entity.id
_entity.type
_entity.pdbx_description
1 polymer ?
#
loop_
_entity_poly.entity_id
_entity_poly.type
_entity_poly.pdbx_seq_one_letter_code
_entity_poly.pdbx_strand_id
1 'polypeptide(L)'
;EYGTNVVAGVTPGKGGQMVLDGKVPVFNSVEEARTETNANVSIIFVPPPFAAEAIIEASDAGVKIVVCITEGVPVHDMVKAKRIIDQSGTRLIGPNCPGIITVDECKLGIMPGFICKKGNVGVLSKSGTLTYEAIGQLVNVGLGQSTALGIGGDPIIGTTMIDALKLFEADSETNGVVLIGEIGGQMENEAARWVKENMTKPVVGFIAGRTAPPGRRMGHAGAIVSGGDDTAEAKMRIMTECGIAVCESVAEIGDKMKAALNN
;
A
#
# COMPACT_ATOMS: atom_id res chain seq x y z
N GLU A 1 -3.66 18.34 8.09
CA GLU A 1 -2.43 19.08 7.75
C GLU A 1 -2.03 18.91 6.28
N TYR A 2 -2.34 17.77 5.63
CA TYR A 2 -1.99 17.55 4.22
C TYR A 2 -3.06 18.07 3.23
N GLY A 3 -4.24 18.48 3.72
CA GLY A 3 -5.34 18.95 2.88
C GLY A 3 -6.42 17.89 2.56
N THR A 4 -6.27 16.65 3.01
CA THR A 4 -7.32 15.63 2.90
C THR A 4 -8.60 16.12 3.57
N ASN A 5 -9.73 16.02 2.86
CA ASN A 5 -11.03 16.46 3.38
C ASN A 5 -11.57 15.44 4.40
N VAL A 6 -11.32 15.67 5.68
CA VAL A 6 -11.82 14.84 6.78
C VAL A 6 -13.21 15.34 7.18
N VAL A 7 -14.24 14.54 6.96
CA VAL A 7 -15.64 14.94 7.15
C VAL A 7 -16.32 14.28 8.36
N ALA A 8 -15.77 13.18 8.87
CA ALA A 8 -16.34 12.46 10.01
C ALA A 8 -15.26 11.72 10.81
N GLY A 9 -15.48 11.57 12.11
CA GLY A 9 -14.89 10.55 12.96
C GLY A 9 -15.92 9.48 13.30
N VAL A 10 -15.50 8.24 13.52
CA VAL A 10 -16.38 7.15 13.95
C VAL A 10 -15.80 6.49 15.19
N THR A 11 -16.59 6.51 16.27
CA THR A 11 -16.25 5.77 17.51
C THR A 11 -17.56 5.43 18.23
N PRO A 12 -17.90 4.14 18.38
CA PRO A 12 -19.09 3.73 19.10
C PRO A 12 -19.17 4.35 20.51
N GLY A 13 -20.32 4.89 20.87
CA GLY A 13 -20.57 5.55 22.15
C GLY A 13 -20.04 6.99 22.26
N LYS A 14 -19.47 7.57 21.20
CA LYS A 14 -18.98 8.95 21.17
C LYS A 14 -19.70 9.81 20.13
N GLY A 15 -20.80 9.33 19.57
CA GLY A 15 -21.64 10.10 18.65
C GLY A 15 -22.10 11.42 19.25
N GLY A 16 -22.12 12.47 18.43
CA GLY A 16 -22.46 13.84 18.84
C GLY A 16 -21.28 14.67 19.39
N GLN A 17 -20.10 14.07 19.58
CA GLN A 17 -18.88 14.83 19.89
C GLN A 17 -18.31 15.50 18.64
N MET A 18 -17.46 16.49 18.85
CA MET A 18 -16.71 17.16 17.80
C MET A 18 -15.21 16.98 18.04
N VAL A 19 -14.43 16.78 16.97
CA VAL A 19 -12.97 16.69 16.97
C VAL A 19 -12.36 17.72 16.02
N LEU A 20 -11.04 17.81 15.96
CA LEU A 20 -10.29 18.75 15.11
C LEU A 20 -10.79 20.20 15.31
N ASP A 21 -10.68 20.68 16.53
CA ASP A 21 -11.10 22.04 16.94
C ASP A 21 -12.58 22.35 16.65
N GLY A 22 -13.46 21.36 16.85
CA GLY A 22 -14.89 21.51 16.64
C GLY A 22 -15.35 21.50 15.18
N LYS A 23 -14.50 21.05 14.26
CA LYS A 23 -14.79 21.08 12.81
C LYS A 23 -15.35 19.77 12.27
N VAL A 24 -15.09 18.64 12.94
CA VAL A 24 -15.44 17.31 12.43
C VAL A 24 -16.33 16.59 13.43
N PRO A 25 -17.56 16.24 13.05
CA PRO A 25 -18.47 15.48 13.91
C PRO A 25 -18.03 14.02 14.07
N VAL A 26 -18.34 13.44 15.23
CA VAL A 26 -18.15 12.04 15.54
C VAL A 26 -19.48 11.32 15.51
N PHE A 27 -19.53 10.16 14.87
CA PHE A 27 -20.69 9.27 14.76
C PHE A 27 -20.47 7.96 15.50
N ASN A 28 -21.53 7.22 15.78
CA ASN A 28 -21.45 5.91 16.41
C ASN A 28 -21.15 4.79 15.41
N SER A 29 -21.47 4.99 14.13
CA SER A 29 -21.25 3.99 13.07
C SER A 29 -20.77 4.64 11.77
N VAL A 30 -20.17 3.81 10.90
CA VAL A 30 -19.76 4.25 9.56
C VAL A 30 -20.97 4.55 8.68
N GLU A 31 -22.07 3.82 8.87
CA GLU A 31 -23.32 4.05 8.13
C GLU A 31 -23.91 5.44 8.43
N GLU A 32 -23.99 5.83 9.72
CA GLU A 32 -24.39 7.18 10.12
C GLU A 32 -23.48 8.25 9.50
N ALA A 33 -22.17 8.10 9.68
CA ALA A 33 -21.19 9.03 9.16
C ALA A 33 -21.29 9.21 7.64
N ARG A 34 -21.45 8.12 6.89
CA ARG A 34 -21.59 8.16 5.43
C ARG A 34 -22.90 8.81 4.99
N THR A 35 -24.01 8.50 5.66
CA THR A 35 -25.33 9.06 5.35
C THR A 35 -25.32 10.59 5.52
N GLU A 36 -24.75 11.08 6.62
CA GLU A 36 -24.74 12.50 6.95
C GLU A 36 -23.70 13.32 6.18
N THR A 37 -22.57 12.70 5.79
CA THR A 37 -21.42 13.43 5.22
C THR A 37 -21.08 13.04 3.79
N ASN A 38 -21.69 11.98 3.25
CA ASN A 38 -21.36 11.38 1.96
C ASN A 38 -19.87 10.94 1.87
N ALA A 39 -19.30 10.51 2.99
CA ALA A 39 -17.92 10.00 3.03
C ALA A 39 -17.76 8.81 2.09
N ASN A 40 -16.70 8.80 1.29
CA ASN A 40 -16.39 7.76 0.30
C ASN A 40 -15.14 6.94 0.65
N VAL A 41 -14.41 7.33 1.67
CA VAL A 41 -13.20 6.65 2.17
C VAL A 41 -13.27 6.49 3.69
N SER A 42 -12.82 5.34 4.19
CA SER A 42 -12.58 5.10 5.62
C SER A 42 -11.12 4.78 5.88
N ILE A 43 -10.54 5.40 6.92
CA ILE A 43 -9.20 5.08 7.42
C ILE A 43 -9.33 4.44 8.79
N ILE A 44 -8.72 3.27 8.98
CA ILE A 44 -8.86 2.46 10.19
C ILE A 44 -7.55 2.47 10.98
N PHE A 45 -7.64 2.92 12.24
CA PHE A 45 -6.56 2.93 13.23
C PHE A 45 -6.93 2.16 14.52
N VAL A 46 -8.08 1.50 14.53
CA VAL A 46 -8.55 0.79 15.72
C VAL A 46 -7.59 -0.34 16.11
N PRO A 47 -7.55 -0.75 17.41
CA PRO A 47 -6.70 -1.84 17.85
C PRO A 47 -6.93 -3.14 17.05
N PRO A 48 -5.91 -4.01 16.93
CA PRO A 48 -5.94 -5.20 16.08
C PRO A 48 -7.17 -6.11 16.22
N PRO A 49 -7.69 -6.40 17.45
CA PRO A 49 -8.85 -7.27 17.58
C PRO A 49 -10.15 -6.73 16.97
N PHE A 50 -10.20 -5.42 16.69
CA PHE A 50 -11.41 -4.75 16.16
C PHE A 50 -11.27 -4.33 14.70
N ALA A 51 -10.06 -4.45 14.12
CA ALA A 51 -9.79 -3.91 12.79
C ALA A 51 -10.54 -4.65 11.69
N ALA A 52 -10.65 -5.97 11.77
CA ALA A 52 -11.38 -6.76 10.77
C ALA A 52 -12.88 -6.41 10.75
N GLU A 53 -13.50 -6.21 11.92
CA GLU A 53 -14.89 -5.78 12.00
C GLU A 53 -15.08 -4.37 11.47
N ALA A 54 -14.17 -3.44 11.77
CA ALA A 54 -14.21 -2.09 11.21
C ALA A 54 -14.07 -2.07 9.68
N ILE A 55 -13.28 -2.99 9.10
CA ILE A 55 -13.20 -3.17 7.64
C ILE A 55 -14.56 -3.62 7.08
N ILE A 56 -15.20 -4.61 7.72
CA ILE A 56 -16.49 -5.14 7.30
C ILE A 56 -17.57 -4.06 7.43
N GLU A 57 -17.62 -3.36 8.55
CA GLU A 57 -18.59 -2.28 8.80
C GLU A 57 -18.48 -1.20 7.71
N ALA A 58 -17.27 -0.76 7.37
CA ALA A 58 -17.07 0.24 6.33
C ALA A 58 -17.51 -0.27 4.94
N SER A 59 -17.30 -1.54 4.65
CA SER A 59 -17.75 -2.19 3.41
C SER A 59 -19.27 -2.29 3.35
N ASP A 60 -19.92 -2.72 4.42
CA ASP A 60 -21.37 -2.86 4.51
C ASP A 60 -22.07 -1.50 4.40
N ALA A 61 -21.46 -0.44 4.96
CA ALA A 61 -21.91 0.94 4.77
C ALA A 61 -21.70 1.44 3.32
N GLY A 62 -21.07 0.67 2.43
CA GLY A 62 -20.86 1.00 1.01
C GLY A 62 -19.75 2.01 0.76
N VAL A 63 -18.78 2.13 1.66
CA VAL A 63 -17.57 2.94 1.46
C VAL A 63 -16.76 2.36 0.31
N LYS A 64 -16.27 3.21 -0.59
CA LYS A 64 -15.56 2.77 -1.82
C LYS A 64 -14.12 2.32 -1.57
N ILE A 65 -13.42 3.00 -0.67
CA ILE A 65 -12.02 2.72 -0.33
C ILE A 65 -11.89 2.63 1.19
N VAL A 66 -11.31 1.54 1.66
CA VAL A 66 -10.95 1.34 3.07
C VAL A 66 -9.43 1.23 3.16
N VAL A 67 -8.81 2.03 4.02
CA VAL A 67 -7.37 1.97 4.30
C VAL A 67 -7.18 1.53 5.74
N CYS A 68 -6.67 0.33 5.95
CA CYS A 68 -6.41 -0.22 7.29
C CYS A 68 -4.92 -0.10 7.62
N ILE A 69 -4.59 0.80 8.55
CA ILE A 69 -3.21 1.04 8.99
C ILE A 69 -2.77 0.00 10.02
N THR A 70 -3.72 -0.50 10.79
CA THR A 70 -3.49 -1.37 11.95
C THR A 70 -2.64 -2.59 11.60
N GLU A 71 -1.58 -2.80 12.38
CA GLU A 71 -0.74 -3.99 12.39
C GLU A 71 -1.24 -5.02 13.40
N GLY A 72 -0.98 -6.31 13.15
CA GLY A 72 -1.27 -7.39 14.10
C GLY A 72 -2.74 -7.85 14.09
N VAL A 73 -3.47 -7.57 13.04
CA VAL A 73 -4.83 -8.09 12.86
C VAL A 73 -4.78 -9.62 12.79
N PRO A 74 -5.61 -10.35 13.58
CA PRO A 74 -5.60 -11.81 13.56
C PRO A 74 -5.89 -12.36 12.16
N VAL A 75 -5.05 -13.28 11.68
CA VAL A 75 -5.17 -13.87 10.33
C VAL A 75 -6.56 -14.48 10.10
N HIS A 76 -7.12 -15.17 11.10
CA HIS A 76 -8.44 -15.77 10.99
C HIS A 76 -9.55 -14.73 10.75
N ASP A 77 -9.45 -13.56 11.38
CA ASP A 77 -10.41 -12.48 11.22
C ASP A 77 -10.24 -11.80 9.84
N MET A 78 -8.99 -11.66 9.38
CA MET A 78 -8.71 -11.16 8.03
C MET A 78 -9.21 -12.09 6.92
N VAL A 79 -9.21 -13.43 7.11
CA VAL A 79 -9.83 -14.37 6.16
C VAL A 79 -11.31 -14.07 5.97
N LYS A 80 -12.03 -13.79 7.07
CA LYS A 80 -13.46 -13.43 7.02
C LYS A 80 -13.66 -12.09 6.33
N ALA A 81 -12.91 -11.06 6.77
CA ALA A 81 -13.01 -9.72 6.19
C ALA A 81 -12.70 -9.71 4.69
N LYS A 82 -11.62 -10.40 4.27
CA LYS A 82 -11.22 -10.52 2.86
C LYS A 82 -12.32 -11.16 2.00
N ARG A 83 -12.96 -12.22 2.50
CA ARG A 83 -14.06 -12.88 1.79
C ARG A 83 -15.24 -11.93 1.55
N ILE A 84 -15.56 -11.06 2.51
CA ILE A 84 -16.64 -10.06 2.37
C ILE A 84 -16.22 -8.97 1.38
N ILE A 85 -15.02 -8.44 1.54
CA ILE A 85 -14.46 -7.41 0.65
C ILE A 85 -14.43 -7.88 -0.80
N ASP A 86 -14.01 -9.12 -1.08
CA ASP A 86 -13.95 -9.67 -2.44
C ASP A 86 -15.33 -9.79 -3.12
N GLN A 87 -16.40 -9.81 -2.35
CA GLN A 87 -17.78 -9.85 -2.84
C GLN A 87 -18.44 -8.47 -2.86
N SER A 88 -17.77 -7.45 -2.35
CA SER A 88 -18.27 -6.07 -2.28
C SER A 88 -17.67 -5.19 -3.40
N GLY A 89 -18.18 -3.97 -3.50
CA GLY A 89 -17.59 -2.94 -4.36
C GLY A 89 -16.49 -2.13 -3.67
N THR A 90 -16.05 -2.52 -2.47
CA THR A 90 -15.06 -1.82 -1.66
C THR A 90 -13.64 -2.28 -1.99
N ARG A 91 -12.72 -1.36 -2.19
CA ARG A 91 -11.28 -1.65 -2.27
C ARG A 91 -10.63 -1.48 -0.91
N LEU A 92 -9.99 -2.53 -0.41
CA LEU A 92 -9.20 -2.50 0.83
C LEU A 92 -7.71 -2.31 0.52
N ILE A 93 -7.06 -1.38 1.20
CA ILE A 93 -5.61 -1.18 1.25
C ILE A 93 -5.13 -1.57 2.65
N GLY A 94 -4.12 -2.42 2.74
CA GLY A 94 -3.70 -3.03 4.01
C GLY A 94 -4.45 -4.33 4.34
N PRO A 95 -4.42 -4.78 5.60
CA PRO A 95 -3.90 -4.14 6.81
C PRO A 95 -2.37 -4.02 6.86
N ASN A 96 -1.84 -3.48 7.98
CA ASN A 96 -0.42 -3.30 8.24
C ASN A 96 0.28 -2.52 7.12
N CYS A 97 -0.22 -1.35 6.79
CA CYS A 97 0.27 -0.53 5.69
C CYS A 97 0.43 0.95 6.10
N PRO A 98 1.26 1.71 5.40
CA PRO A 98 1.36 3.15 5.61
C PRO A 98 0.24 3.95 4.93
N GLY A 99 -0.60 3.29 4.14
CA GLY A 99 -1.68 3.90 3.36
C GLY A 99 -1.27 4.30 1.95
N ILE A 100 -1.87 5.36 1.45
CA ILE A 100 -1.69 5.89 0.10
C ILE A 100 -1.57 7.40 0.13
N ILE A 101 -0.75 7.96 -0.75
CA ILE A 101 -0.65 9.39 -1.01
C ILE A 101 -0.57 9.64 -2.51
N THR A 102 -1.51 10.43 -3.04
CA THR A 102 -1.40 11.06 -4.37
C THR A 102 -0.93 12.49 -4.12
N VAL A 103 0.27 12.80 -4.61
CA VAL A 103 1.00 14.00 -4.19
C VAL A 103 0.27 15.27 -4.64
N ASP A 104 0.15 16.23 -3.73
CA ASP A 104 -0.60 17.50 -3.86
C ASP A 104 -2.13 17.35 -4.00
N GLU A 105 -2.66 16.12 -3.83
CA GLU A 105 -4.10 15.86 -3.92
C GLU A 105 -4.68 15.32 -2.62
N CYS A 106 -4.26 14.10 -2.20
CA CYS A 106 -4.85 13.44 -1.06
C CYS A 106 -3.86 12.50 -0.36
N LYS A 107 -3.92 12.46 0.96
CA LYS A 107 -3.21 11.48 1.78
C LYS A 107 -4.19 10.73 2.68
N LEU A 108 -4.15 9.40 2.61
CA LEU A 108 -4.94 8.47 3.40
C LEU A 108 -4.00 7.53 4.13
N GLY A 109 -3.61 7.90 5.34
CA GLY A 109 -2.67 7.13 6.14
C GLY A 109 -1.58 7.97 6.81
N ILE A 110 -0.43 7.34 7.09
CA ILE A 110 0.64 7.88 7.91
C ILE A 110 1.89 8.33 7.14
N MET A 111 1.89 8.21 5.82
CA MET A 111 3.03 8.66 5.00
C MET A 111 3.35 10.14 5.26
N PRO A 112 4.62 10.52 5.52
CA PRO A 112 4.99 11.91 5.75
C PRO A 112 4.96 12.69 4.43
N GLY A 113 3.95 13.53 4.21
CA GLY A 113 3.76 14.26 2.95
C GLY A 113 4.91 15.20 2.58
N PHE A 114 5.68 15.68 3.58
CA PHE A 114 6.80 16.59 3.34
C PHE A 114 8.02 15.96 2.65
N ILE A 115 8.11 14.62 2.59
CA ILE A 115 9.17 13.94 1.85
C ILE A 115 8.81 13.75 0.37
N CYS A 116 7.54 13.92 0.01
CA CYS A 116 7.04 13.71 -1.34
C CYS A 116 7.22 14.97 -2.19
N LYS A 117 7.38 14.76 -3.50
CA LYS A 117 7.37 15.79 -4.52
C LYS A 117 6.50 15.33 -5.66
N LYS A 118 5.62 16.21 -6.18
CA LYS A 118 4.78 15.86 -7.34
C LYS A 118 5.65 15.52 -8.55
N GLY A 119 5.29 14.44 -9.22
CA GLY A 119 5.98 13.93 -10.41
C GLY A 119 5.20 12.79 -11.04
N ASN A 120 5.89 11.89 -11.71
CA ASN A 120 5.29 10.86 -12.56
C ASN A 120 5.74 9.43 -12.24
N VAL A 121 6.29 9.19 -11.06
CA VAL A 121 6.71 7.83 -10.64
C VAL A 121 5.72 7.27 -9.63
N GLY A 122 5.12 6.13 -9.93
CA GLY A 122 4.37 5.33 -8.98
C GLY A 122 5.31 4.60 -8.02
N VAL A 123 4.96 4.54 -6.73
CA VAL A 123 5.70 3.74 -5.73
C VAL A 123 4.76 2.72 -5.14
N LEU A 124 5.08 1.44 -5.28
CA LEU A 124 4.32 0.30 -4.78
C LEU A 124 5.18 -0.52 -3.82
N SER A 125 4.77 -0.66 -2.58
CA SER A 125 5.60 -1.30 -1.56
C SER A 125 4.80 -2.12 -0.55
N LYS A 126 5.39 -3.22 -0.08
CA LYS A 126 4.96 -3.93 1.12
C LYS A 126 5.42 -3.25 2.41
N SER A 127 6.55 -2.53 2.36
CA SER A 127 7.18 -1.92 3.52
C SER A 127 6.89 -0.42 3.61
N GLY A 128 6.43 0.04 4.78
CA GLY A 128 6.27 1.47 5.05
C GLY A 128 7.61 2.22 5.00
N THR A 129 8.62 1.72 5.72
CA THR A 129 9.94 2.36 5.82
C THR A 129 10.64 2.44 4.46
N LEU A 130 10.64 1.35 3.69
CA LEU A 130 11.26 1.34 2.36
C LEU A 130 10.49 2.19 1.35
N THR A 131 9.19 2.39 1.53
CA THR A 131 8.42 3.37 0.75
C THR A 131 9.01 4.77 0.92
N TYR A 132 9.29 5.17 2.16
CA TYR A 132 9.84 6.50 2.45
C TYR A 132 11.26 6.66 1.89
N GLU A 133 12.07 5.62 2.00
CA GLU A 133 13.42 5.61 1.43
C GLU A 133 13.37 5.75 -0.10
N ALA A 134 12.53 4.97 -0.77
CA ALA A 134 12.37 5.06 -2.24
C ALA A 134 11.91 6.46 -2.69
N ILE A 135 10.96 7.05 -1.97
CA ILE A 135 10.52 8.43 -2.22
C ILE A 135 11.70 9.39 -2.12
N GLY A 136 12.51 9.29 -1.07
CA GLY A 136 13.71 10.10 -0.87
C GLY A 136 14.72 9.94 -2.00
N GLN A 137 15.00 8.70 -2.42
CA GLN A 137 15.92 8.41 -3.53
C GLN A 137 15.44 9.00 -4.86
N LEU A 138 14.13 8.92 -5.15
CA LEU A 138 13.55 9.55 -6.34
C LEU A 138 13.68 11.08 -6.30
N VAL A 139 13.35 11.70 -5.18
CA VAL A 139 13.44 13.17 -5.02
C VAL A 139 14.88 13.66 -5.16
N ASN A 140 15.86 12.93 -4.63
CA ASN A 140 17.29 13.29 -4.71
C ASN A 140 17.81 13.35 -6.16
N VAL A 141 17.25 12.56 -7.08
CA VAL A 141 17.63 12.59 -8.51
C VAL A 141 16.72 13.49 -9.36
N GLY A 142 15.83 14.25 -8.73
CA GLY A 142 14.95 15.21 -9.37
C GLY A 142 13.64 14.61 -9.88
N LEU A 143 13.33 13.37 -9.56
CA LEU A 143 12.05 12.73 -9.84
C LEU A 143 11.05 12.99 -8.71
N GLY A 144 9.76 12.86 -9.02
CA GLY A 144 8.68 12.97 -8.04
C GLY A 144 7.67 11.84 -8.23
N GLN A 145 6.74 11.73 -7.28
CA GLN A 145 5.74 10.70 -7.27
C GLN A 145 4.40 11.20 -7.85
N SER A 146 3.74 10.37 -8.66
CA SER A 146 2.31 10.49 -8.94
C SER A 146 1.55 10.02 -7.70
N THR A 147 1.69 8.76 -7.36
CA THR A 147 1.08 8.14 -6.18
C THR A 147 2.07 7.19 -5.52
N ALA A 148 2.14 7.21 -4.19
CA ALA A 148 2.82 6.17 -3.42
C ALA A 148 1.78 5.35 -2.64
N LEU A 149 1.85 4.03 -2.79
CA LEU A 149 0.93 3.06 -2.22
C LEU A 149 1.69 2.00 -1.42
N GLY A 150 1.37 1.91 -0.14
CA GLY A 150 1.78 0.77 0.68
C GLY A 150 0.64 -0.24 0.82
N ILE A 151 0.88 -1.47 0.38
CA ILE A 151 -0.16 -2.52 0.40
C ILE A 151 -0.16 -3.35 1.67
N GLY A 152 0.90 -3.24 2.49
CA GLY A 152 1.05 -3.97 3.74
C GLY A 152 1.89 -5.25 3.63
N GLY A 153 2.40 -5.68 4.79
CA GLY A 153 3.26 -6.85 4.94
C GLY A 153 2.59 -8.07 5.56
N ASP A 154 1.27 -8.06 5.73
CA ASP A 154 0.52 -9.18 6.28
C ASP A 154 0.27 -10.27 5.22
N PRO A 155 0.08 -11.54 5.63
CA PRO A 155 -0.19 -12.63 4.70
C PRO A 155 -1.50 -12.47 3.92
N ILE A 156 -2.48 -11.79 4.52
CA ILE A 156 -3.80 -11.53 3.92
C ILE A 156 -4.01 -10.03 3.86
N ILE A 157 -3.95 -9.49 2.65
CA ILE A 157 -4.14 -8.07 2.36
C ILE A 157 -5.29 -7.87 1.37
N GLY A 158 -5.82 -6.66 1.32
CA GLY A 158 -6.93 -6.31 0.43
C GLY A 158 -6.49 -6.19 -1.03
N THR A 159 -5.61 -5.23 -1.31
CA THR A 159 -5.09 -4.94 -2.65
C THR A 159 -3.76 -5.63 -2.86
N THR A 160 -3.66 -6.47 -3.90
CA THR A 160 -2.41 -7.17 -4.27
C THR A 160 -1.48 -6.28 -5.08
N MET A 161 -0.22 -6.74 -5.30
CA MET A 161 0.71 -6.05 -6.21
C MET A 161 0.15 -5.94 -7.62
N ILE A 162 -0.46 -7.00 -8.14
CA ILE A 162 -1.06 -7.01 -9.49
C ILE A 162 -2.22 -6.02 -9.58
N ASP A 163 -3.07 -5.94 -8.56
CA ASP A 163 -4.17 -4.98 -8.54
C ASP A 163 -3.67 -3.53 -8.58
N ALA A 164 -2.61 -3.24 -7.83
CA ALA A 164 -1.99 -1.92 -7.81
C ALA A 164 -1.27 -1.60 -9.14
N LEU A 165 -0.54 -2.56 -9.72
CA LEU A 165 0.14 -2.40 -11.00
C LEU A 165 -0.84 -2.13 -12.15
N LYS A 166 -2.02 -2.78 -12.16
CA LYS A 166 -3.10 -2.48 -13.11
C LYS A 166 -3.55 -1.02 -13.03
N LEU A 167 -3.65 -0.48 -11.81
CA LEU A 167 -4.02 0.92 -11.61
C LEU A 167 -2.91 1.87 -12.10
N PHE A 168 -1.65 1.58 -11.78
CA PHE A 168 -0.52 2.39 -12.27
C PHE A 168 -0.34 2.33 -13.79
N GLU A 169 -0.58 1.17 -14.42
CA GLU A 169 -0.54 1.07 -15.89
C GLU A 169 -1.63 1.91 -16.55
N ALA A 170 -2.83 1.93 -15.96
CA ALA A 170 -3.96 2.72 -16.47
C ALA A 170 -3.87 4.21 -16.16
N ASP A 171 -3.04 4.62 -15.20
CA ASP A 171 -2.90 6.02 -14.78
C ASP A 171 -2.03 6.81 -15.76
N SER A 172 -2.60 7.82 -16.42
CA SER A 172 -1.89 8.68 -17.36
C SER A 172 -0.85 9.60 -16.73
N GLU A 173 -0.91 9.84 -15.42
CA GLU A 173 0.08 10.65 -14.69
C GLU A 173 1.30 9.81 -14.24
N THR A 174 1.22 8.48 -14.30
CA THR A 174 2.31 7.59 -13.94
C THR A 174 3.07 7.13 -15.19
N ASN A 175 4.36 7.40 -15.26
CA ASN A 175 5.23 7.02 -16.39
C ASN A 175 6.20 5.87 -16.08
N GLY A 176 6.37 5.51 -14.81
CA GLY A 176 7.18 4.38 -14.37
C GLY A 176 6.83 3.99 -12.94
N VAL A 177 7.17 2.79 -12.51
CA VAL A 177 6.79 2.26 -11.20
C VAL A 177 7.98 1.68 -10.46
N VAL A 178 8.17 2.08 -9.20
CA VAL A 178 9.06 1.42 -8.25
C VAL A 178 8.27 0.34 -7.52
N LEU A 179 8.72 -0.91 -7.60
CA LEU A 179 8.12 -2.07 -6.96
C LEU A 179 9.04 -2.58 -5.84
N ILE A 180 8.60 -2.47 -4.60
CA ILE A 180 9.36 -2.93 -3.42
C ILE A 180 8.66 -4.12 -2.80
N GLY A 181 9.36 -5.25 -2.81
CA GLY A 181 8.94 -6.49 -2.18
C GLY A 181 9.90 -6.94 -1.09
N GLU A 182 9.68 -8.14 -0.63
CA GLU A 182 10.47 -8.79 0.40
C GLU A 182 10.50 -10.29 0.21
N ILE A 183 11.32 -10.97 1.00
CA ILE A 183 11.34 -12.44 1.06
C ILE A 183 10.00 -13.02 1.50
N GLY A 184 9.76 -14.28 1.15
CA GLY A 184 8.55 -15.03 1.51
C GLY A 184 7.40 -14.85 0.51
N GLY A 185 6.61 -15.91 0.36
CA GLY A 185 5.47 -15.96 -0.56
C GLY A 185 5.84 -15.79 -2.03
N GLN A 186 4.83 -15.67 -2.90
CA GLN A 186 5.00 -15.65 -4.36
C GLN A 186 4.50 -14.34 -5.02
N MET A 187 3.99 -13.40 -4.24
CA MET A 187 3.31 -12.20 -4.76
C MET A 187 4.19 -11.39 -5.72
N GLU A 188 5.48 -11.22 -5.40
CA GLU A 188 6.44 -10.49 -6.24
C GLU A 188 6.75 -11.24 -7.53
N ASN A 189 6.81 -12.58 -7.48
CA ASN A 189 7.05 -13.42 -8.66
C ASN A 189 5.85 -13.39 -9.61
N GLU A 190 4.64 -13.45 -9.07
CA GLU A 190 3.40 -13.31 -9.83
C GLU A 190 3.30 -11.92 -10.45
N ALA A 191 3.60 -10.88 -9.67
CA ALA A 191 3.63 -9.50 -10.14
C ALA A 191 4.64 -9.30 -11.26
N ALA A 192 5.85 -9.87 -11.14
CA ALA A 192 6.88 -9.77 -12.17
C ALA A 192 6.44 -10.42 -13.50
N ARG A 193 5.84 -11.59 -13.44
CA ARG A 193 5.29 -12.25 -14.65
C ARG A 193 4.18 -11.42 -15.28
N TRP A 194 3.29 -10.86 -14.45
CA TRP A 194 2.23 -9.98 -14.93
C TRP A 194 2.80 -8.70 -15.59
N VAL A 195 3.83 -8.10 -15.01
CA VAL A 195 4.55 -6.93 -15.60
C VAL A 195 5.05 -7.27 -17.00
N LYS A 196 5.73 -8.41 -17.16
CA LYS A 196 6.28 -8.85 -18.47
C LYS A 196 5.22 -8.92 -19.57
N GLU A 197 4.00 -9.32 -19.21
CA GLU A 197 2.93 -9.59 -20.17
C GLU A 197 2.04 -8.37 -20.43
N ASN A 198 1.94 -7.44 -19.48
CA ASN A 198 0.87 -6.43 -19.47
C ASN A 198 1.34 -4.98 -19.31
N MET A 199 2.53 -4.72 -18.76
CA MET A 199 2.99 -3.35 -18.55
C MET A 199 3.80 -2.81 -19.74
N THR A 200 3.48 -1.59 -20.12
CA THR A 200 4.24 -0.80 -21.08
C THR A 200 5.19 0.18 -20.41
N LYS A 201 4.93 0.51 -19.15
CA LYS A 201 5.72 1.45 -18.36
C LYS A 201 6.89 0.73 -17.70
N PRO A 202 8.09 1.35 -17.62
CA PRO A 202 9.24 0.75 -16.98
C PRO A 202 8.99 0.51 -15.48
N VAL A 203 9.50 -0.63 -15.00
CA VAL A 203 9.44 -1.02 -13.58
C VAL A 203 10.84 -1.19 -13.04
N VAL A 204 11.11 -0.55 -11.90
CA VAL A 204 12.34 -0.74 -11.11
C VAL A 204 11.99 -1.49 -9.84
N GLY A 205 12.69 -2.58 -9.55
CA GLY A 205 12.38 -3.48 -8.45
C GLY A 205 13.45 -3.53 -7.37
N PHE A 206 13.02 -3.67 -6.12
CA PHE A 206 13.89 -3.97 -4.98
C PHE A 206 13.25 -5.04 -4.09
N ILE A 207 14.05 -6.02 -3.65
CA ILE A 207 13.61 -7.07 -2.72
C ILE A 207 14.42 -6.98 -1.42
N ALA A 208 13.72 -6.75 -0.31
CA ALA A 208 14.30 -6.74 1.01
C ALA A 208 14.56 -8.17 1.54
N GLY A 209 15.57 -8.31 2.39
CA GLY A 209 15.82 -9.54 3.13
C GLY A 209 16.89 -10.47 2.56
N ARG A 210 17.81 -10.01 1.69
CA ARG A 210 18.91 -10.84 1.12
C ARG A 210 19.74 -11.61 2.17
N THR A 211 19.92 -11.04 3.35
CA THR A 211 20.70 -11.66 4.43
C THR A 211 19.84 -12.41 5.45
N ALA A 212 18.55 -12.58 5.17
CA ALA A 212 17.64 -13.24 6.09
C ALA A 212 17.93 -14.76 6.17
N PRO A 213 18.11 -15.31 7.37
CA PRO A 213 18.31 -16.75 7.53
C PRO A 213 17.00 -17.51 7.20
N PRO A 214 17.09 -18.67 6.53
CA PRO A 214 15.93 -19.51 6.22
C PRO A 214 15.11 -19.87 7.47
N GLY A 215 13.78 -19.95 7.32
CA GLY A 215 12.86 -20.36 8.37
C GLY A 215 12.64 -19.33 9.49
N ARG A 216 13.29 -18.16 9.44
CA ARG A 216 13.13 -17.10 10.43
C ARG A 216 12.25 -15.98 9.89
N ARG A 217 11.27 -15.57 10.70
CA ARG A 217 10.44 -14.40 10.43
C ARG A 217 11.25 -13.11 10.53
N MET A 218 11.17 -12.27 9.50
CA MET A 218 11.92 -11.03 9.39
C MET A 218 10.97 -9.80 9.37
N GLY A 219 10.49 -9.40 10.55
CA GLY A 219 9.55 -8.29 10.70
C GLY A 219 8.13 -8.68 10.32
N HIS A 220 7.74 -8.51 9.07
CA HIS A 220 6.40 -8.83 8.58
C HIS A 220 6.04 -10.31 8.75
N ALA A 221 4.75 -10.58 9.00
CA ALA A 221 4.28 -11.94 9.23
C ALA A 221 4.48 -12.86 8.02
N GLY A 222 4.45 -12.31 6.80
CA GLY A 222 4.71 -13.05 5.56
C GLY A 222 6.18 -13.13 5.15
N ALA A 223 7.08 -12.42 5.81
CA ALA A 223 8.50 -12.36 5.46
C ALA A 223 9.28 -13.54 6.08
N ILE A 224 9.02 -14.73 5.59
CA ILE A 224 9.68 -15.99 5.99
C ILE A 224 10.12 -16.73 4.74
N VAL A 225 11.40 -17.07 4.64
CA VAL A 225 11.90 -17.96 3.58
C VAL A 225 11.57 -19.40 3.92
N SER A 226 10.70 -20.01 3.13
CA SER A 226 10.31 -21.42 3.24
C SER A 226 11.11 -22.32 2.28
N GLY A 227 11.76 -21.72 1.28
CA GLY A 227 12.60 -22.37 0.26
C GLY A 227 12.08 -22.19 -1.16
N GLY A 228 12.92 -22.52 -2.15
CA GLY A 228 12.58 -22.34 -3.56
C GLY A 228 12.63 -20.88 -4.03
N ASP A 229 11.56 -20.41 -4.66
CA ASP A 229 11.51 -19.10 -5.33
C ASP A 229 11.07 -17.95 -4.39
N ASP A 230 11.07 -18.14 -3.07
CA ASP A 230 10.67 -17.14 -2.08
C ASP A 230 11.85 -16.42 -1.40
N THR A 231 13.09 -16.76 -1.77
CA THR A 231 14.29 -16.03 -1.35
C THR A 231 14.43 -14.71 -2.12
N ALA A 232 15.20 -13.78 -1.57
CA ALA A 232 15.45 -12.50 -2.25
C ALA A 232 16.15 -12.73 -3.60
N GLU A 233 17.18 -13.58 -3.65
CA GLU A 233 17.92 -13.90 -4.88
C GLU A 233 17.03 -14.49 -5.96
N ALA A 234 16.15 -15.45 -5.59
CA ALA A 234 15.24 -16.06 -6.55
C ALA A 234 14.25 -15.04 -7.11
N LYS A 235 13.66 -14.21 -6.25
CA LYS A 235 12.74 -13.13 -6.67
C LYS A 235 13.44 -12.12 -7.56
N MET A 236 14.64 -11.64 -7.20
CA MET A 236 15.42 -10.71 -8.01
C MET A 236 15.74 -11.28 -9.39
N ARG A 237 16.11 -12.56 -9.46
CA ARG A 237 16.35 -13.26 -10.73
C ARG A 237 15.08 -13.29 -11.59
N ILE A 238 13.94 -13.70 -11.02
CA ILE A 238 12.65 -13.77 -11.73
C ILE A 238 12.23 -12.38 -12.22
N MET A 239 12.39 -11.34 -11.41
CA MET A 239 12.11 -9.97 -11.81
C MET A 239 12.98 -9.53 -12.99
N THR A 240 14.28 -9.86 -12.98
CA THR A 240 15.19 -9.56 -14.08
C THR A 240 14.79 -10.30 -15.37
N GLU A 241 14.44 -11.58 -15.29
CA GLU A 241 13.97 -12.40 -16.41
C GLU A 241 12.62 -11.88 -16.99
N CYS A 242 11.88 -11.13 -16.17
CA CYS A 242 10.64 -10.46 -16.55
C CYS A 242 10.83 -9.02 -17.07
N GLY A 243 12.07 -8.54 -17.20
CA GLY A 243 12.35 -7.21 -17.75
C GLY A 243 12.30 -6.06 -16.72
N ILE A 244 12.19 -6.38 -15.44
CA ILE A 244 12.24 -5.38 -14.36
C ILE A 244 13.70 -5.03 -14.07
N ALA A 245 14.02 -3.73 -13.97
CA ALA A 245 15.35 -3.26 -13.59
C ALA A 245 15.57 -3.40 -12.08
N VAL A 246 16.25 -4.46 -11.65
CA VAL A 246 16.39 -4.81 -10.23
C VAL A 246 17.55 -4.05 -9.58
N CYS A 247 17.29 -3.46 -8.40
CA CYS A 247 18.29 -2.82 -7.53
C CYS A 247 18.88 -3.83 -6.54
N GLU A 248 20.20 -3.81 -6.36
CA GLU A 248 20.87 -4.56 -5.29
C GLU A 248 20.83 -3.82 -3.95
N SER A 249 20.77 -2.50 -4.00
CA SER A 249 20.60 -1.61 -2.86
C SER A 249 19.44 -0.66 -3.08
N VAL A 250 18.71 -0.33 -2.01
CA VAL A 250 17.65 0.67 -2.03
C VAL A 250 18.15 2.05 -2.51
N ALA A 251 19.43 2.35 -2.28
CA ALA A 251 20.07 3.58 -2.72
C ALA A 251 20.17 3.74 -4.25
N GLU A 252 20.01 2.65 -5.01
CA GLU A 252 20.07 2.68 -6.48
C GLU A 252 18.71 3.02 -7.15
N ILE A 253 17.62 3.03 -6.37
CA ILE A 253 16.25 3.16 -6.91
C ILE A 253 16.11 4.43 -7.75
N GLY A 254 16.59 5.57 -7.25
CA GLY A 254 16.47 6.85 -7.93
C GLY A 254 17.18 6.85 -9.28
N ASP A 255 18.45 6.46 -9.30
CA ASP A 255 19.27 6.46 -10.52
C ASP A 255 18.76 5.45 -11.56
N LYS A 256 18.36 4.24 -11.12
CA LYS A 256 17.79 3.23 -12.02
C LYS A 256 16.46 3.66 -12.62
N MET A 257 15.58 4.28 -11.83
CA MET A 257 14.33 4.81 -12.35
C MET A 257 14.56 5.95 -13.34
N LYS A 258 15.50 6.86 -13.03
CA LYS A 258 15.86 7.95 -13.96
C LYS A 258 16.40 7.43 -15.28
N ALA A 259 17.23 6.40 -15.25
CA ALA A 259 17.73 5.74 -16.45
C ALA A 259 16.60 5.05 -17.24
N ALA A 260 15.70 4.35 -16.54
CA ALA A 260 14.59 3.63 -17.17
C ALA A 260 13.56 4.54 -17.85
N LEU A 261 13.35 5.76 -17.32
CA LEU A 261 12.44 6.74 -17.92
C LEU A 261 13.04 7.49 -19.14
N ASN A 262 14.36 7.42 -19.33
CA ASN A 262 15.05 8.09 -20.45
C ASN A 262 15.30 7.14 -21.64
N ASN A 263 15.00 5.87 -21.52
CA ASN A 263 15.09 4.86 -22.58
C ASN A 263 13.75 4.68 -23.29
#